data_8697f2f48edce15120d9287252c74cce
#
_entry.id   8697f2f48edce15120d9287252c74cce
#
_cell.length_a   1.000
_cell.length_b   1.000
_cell.length_c   1.000
_cell.angle_alpha   90.00
_cell.angle_beta   90.00
_cell.angle_gamma   90.00
#
_symmetry.space_group_name_H-M   'P 1'
#
loop_
_entity.id
_entity.type
_entity.pdbx_description
1 polymer ?
#
loop_
_entity_poly.entity_id
_entity_poly.type
_entity_poly.pdbx_seq_one_letter_code
_entity_poly.pdbx_strand_id
1 'polypeptide(L)'
;DIVPYAIVMTATTIFNYLLSFLWIKREVSFVKIGLVELVKASKPLLTMLLLANANMLYTLLDRMFITKGPDENFISYYTIASSIVMLIASVLSGAINVSIPRLGYYLGKKDYESYKNLLNQGAALFYFLIIPTSIGIMVLGNYAAVIYSSEKYLEAGIVTSVFAFRTIIWAIELILGKQIIFINGHENRLTAFYFLGGGAN
;
A
#
# COMPACT_ATOMS: atom_id res chain seq x y z
N ASP A 1 -4.63 10.47 -27.46
CA ASP A 1 -5.97 9.83 -27.52
C ASP A 1 -6.14 8.89 -26.33
N ILE A 2 -7.12 9.16 -25.46
CA ILE A 2 -7.40 8.38 -24.26
C ILE A 2 -8.01 7.00 -24.61
N VAL A 3 -8.75 6.92 -25.72
CA VAL A 3 -9.50 5.73 -26.14
C VAL A 3 -8.58 4.53 -26.44
N PRO A 4 -7.53 4.62 -27.27
CA PRO A 4 -6.61 3.51 -27.51
C PRO A 4 -5.92 3.05 -26.21
N TYR A 5 -5.54 3.97 -25.34
CA TYR A 5 -4.95 3.65 -24.04
C TYR A 5 -5.90 2.83 -23.16
N ALA A 6 -7.16 3.27 -23.05
CA ALA A 6 -8.18 2.54 -22.29
C ALA A 6 -8.45 1.13 -22.85
N ILE A 7 -8.48 0.98 -24.18
CA ILE A 7 -8.64 -0.32 -24.84
C ILE A 7 -7.49 -1.27 -24.51
N VAL A 8 -6.25 -0.79 -24.61
CA VAL A 8 -5.06 -1.61 -24.31
C VAL A 8 -5.05 -2.05 -22.85
N MET A 9 -5.31 -1.13 -21.91
CA MET A 9 -5.36 -1.44 -20.48
C MET A 9 -6.47 -2.45 -20.16
N THR A 10 -7.65 -2.29 -20.75
CA THR A 10 -8.76 -3.23 -20.56
C THR A 10 -8.45 -4.61 -21.14
N ALA A 11 -7.93 -4.66 -22.37
CA ALA A 11 -7.54 -5.91 -23.01
C ALA A 11 -6.47 -6.67 -22.21
N THR A 12 -5.44 -5.96 -21.72
CA THR A 12 -4.37 -6.54 -20.90
C THR A 12 -4.94 -7.10 -19.59
N THR A 13 -5.85 -6.38 -18.96
CA THR A 13 -6.51 -6.81 -17.73
C THR A 13 -7.35 -8.06 -17.94
N ILE A 14 -8.18 -8.08 -18.98
CA ILE A 14 -9.00 -9.26 -19.34
C ILE A 14 -8.09 -10.47 -19.64
N PHE A 15 -7.03 -10.27 -20.43
CA PHE A 15 -6.10 -11.33 -20.76
C PHE A 15 -5.41 -11.92 -19.52
N ASN A 16 -4.99 -11.07 -18.58
CA ASN A 16 -4.38 -11.51 -17.33
C ASN A 16 -5.35 -12.33 -16.47
N TYR A 17 -6.61 -11.89 -16.34
CA TYR A 17 -7.63 -12.65 -15.60
C TYR A 17 -7.99 -13.97 -16.28
N LEU A 18 -8.05 -14.02 -17.61
CA LEU A 18 -8.30 -15.26 -18.34
C LEU A 18 -7.16 -16.27 -18.15
N LEU A 19 -5.90 -15.84 -18.24
CA LEU A 19 -4.75 -16.70 -17.98
C LEU A 19 -4.77 -17.22 -16.53
N SER A 20 -5.02 -16.35 -15.57
CA SER A 20 -5.12 -16.73 -14.15
C SER A 20 -6.23 -17.75 -13.93
N PHE A 21 -7.41 -17.56 -14.55
CA PHE A 21 -8.53 -18.48 -14.47
C PHE A 21 -8.20 -19.85 -15.08
N LEU A 22 -7.56 -19.88 -16.24
CA LEU A 22 -7.16 -21.14 -16.90
C LEU A 22 -6.17 -21.93 -16.04
N TRP A 23 -5.31 -21.25 -15.30
CA TRP A 23 -4.33 -21.88 -14.41
C TRP A 23 -5.00 -22.42 -13.15
N ILE A 24 -5.83 -21.62 -12.50
CA ILE A 24 -6.53 -21.99 -11.28
C ILE A 24 -7.56 -23.08 -11.51
N LYS A 25 -8.22 -23.10 -12.68
CA LYS A 25 -9.23 -24.13 -13.02
C LYS A 25 -8.73 -25.58 -12.89
N ARG A 26 -7.41 -25.79 -12.96
CA ARG A 26 -6.81 -27.12 -12.78
C ARG A 26 -6.73 -27.58 -11.33
N GLU A 27 -6.71 -26.63 -10.39
CA GLU A 27 -6.47 -26.88 -8.96
C GLU A 27 -7.70 -26.66 -8.07
N VAL A 28 -8.74 -26.01 -8.61
CA VAL A 28 -9.95 -25.64 -7.87
C VAL A 28 -11.15 -26.36 -8.42
N SER A 29 -11.88 -27.06 -7.55
CA SER A 29 -13.19 -27.63 -7.87
C SER A 29 -14.30 -26.64 -7.50
N PHE A 30 -15.21 -26.38 -8.45
CA PHE A 30 -16.39 -25.55 -8.20
C PHE A 30 -17.40 -26.34 -7.37
N VAL A 31 -17.60 -25.93 -6.14
CA VAL A 31 -18.59 -26.51 -5.22
C VAL A 31 -19.76 -25.55 -5.05
N LYS A 32 -20.97 -26.05 -5.05
CA LYS A 32 -22.16 -25.24 -4.72
C LYS A 32 -22.12 -24.92 -3.22
N ILE A 33 -21.97 -23.66 -2.89
CA ILE A 33 -21.94 -23.18 -1.50
C ILE A 33 -23.36 -22.81 -1.09
N GLY A 34 -23.81 -23.26 0.09
CA GLY A 34 -25.08 -22.89 0.67
C GLY A 34 -25.11 -21.42 1.13
N LEU A 35 -26.32 -20.81 1.14
CA LEU A 35 -26.49 -19.42 1.58
C LEU A 35 -25.94 -19.15 2.99
N VAL A 36 -26.05 -20.11 3.89
CA VAL A 36 -25.54 -20.01 5.28
C VAL A 36 -24.02 -19.92 5.31
N GLU A 37 -23.33 -20.71 4.48
CA GLU A 37 -21.88 -20.71 4.37
C GLU A 37 -21.39 -19.42 3.71
N LEU A 38 -22.13 -18.93 2.70
CA LEU A 38 -21.83 -17.65 2.06
C LEU A 38 -21.93 -16.48 3.05
N VAL A 39 -22.98 -16.45 3.88
CA VAL A 39 -23.14 -15.41 4.92
C VAL A 39 -22.06 -15.51 5.99
N LYS A 40 -21.66 -16.70 6.39
CA LYS A 40 -20.52 -16.87 7.34
C LYS A 40 -19.21 -16.36 6.75
N ALA A 41 -18.95 -16.63 5.47
CA ALA A 41 -17.75 -16.18 4.79
C ALA A 41 -17.77 -14.66 4.48
N SER A 42 -18.95 -14.05 4.32
CA SER A 42 -19.06 -12.63 3.95
C SER A 42 -18.56 -11.69 5.04
N LYS A 43 -18.70 -12.01 6.32
CA LYS A 43 -18.27 -11.16 7.45
C LYS A 43 -16.76 -10.89 7.45
N PRO A 44 -15.86 -11.89 7.43
CA PRO A 44 -14.43 -11.64 7.33
C PRO A 44 -14.04 -10.99 5.99
N LEU A 45 -14.70 -11.35 4.89
CA LEU A 45 -14.47 -10.72 3.59
C LEU A 45 -14.81 -9.22 3.60
N LEU A 46 -15.91 -8.82 4.24
CA LEU A 46 -16.30 -7.42 4.38
C LEU A 46 -15.25 -6.64 5.21
N THR A 47 -14.78 -7.21 6.30
CA THR A 47 -13.72 -6.59 7.11
C THR A 47 -12.44 -6.40 6.28
N MET A 48 -12.03 -7.41 5.52
CA MET A 48 -10.87 -7.31 4.64
C MET A 48 -11.07 -6.30 3.51
N LEU A 49 -12.27 -6.21 2.94
CA LEU A 49 -12.63 -5.23 1.93
C LEU A 49 -12.54 -3.81 2.50
N LEU A 50 -13.06 -3.58 3.70
CA LEU A 50 -12.97 -2.28 4.39
C LEU A 50 -11.52 -1.93 4.69
N LEU A 51 -10.73 -2.87 5.20
CA LEU A 51 -9.31 -2.68 5.48
C LEU A 51 -8.51 -2.34 4.21
N ALA A 52 -8.74 -3.08 3.12
CA ALA A 52 -8.04 -2.87 1.86
C ALA A 52 -8.36 -1.50 1.23
N ASN A 53 -9.59 -1.00 1.43
CA ASN A 53 -10.02 0.28 0.86
C ASN A 53 -9.89 1.46 1.83
N ALA A 54 -9.63 1.22 3.12
CA ALA A 54 -9.47 2.30 4.09
C ALA A 54 -8.38 3.30 3.67
N ASN A 55 -7.27 2.79 3.14
CA ASN A 55 -6.17 3.64 2.65
C ASN A 55 -6.56 4.48 1.41
N MET A 56 -7.51 4.02 0.61
CA MET A 56 -8.03 4.77 -0.55
C MET A 56 -8.81 6.02 -0.11
N LEU A 57 -9.49 5.96 1.05
CA LEU A 57 -10.23 7.11 1.58
C LEU A 57 -9.30 8.31 1.84
N TYR A 58 -8.13 8.08 2.44
CA TYR A 58 -7.15 9.15 2.66
C TYR A 58 -6.75 9.83 1.34
N THR A 59 -6.34 9.02 0.38
CA THR A 59 -5.85 9.53 -0.92
C THR A 59 -6.93 10.27 -1.70
N LEU A 60 -8.19 9.83 -1.61
CA LEU A 60 -9.31 10.49 -2.26
C LEU A 60 -9.67 11.80 -1.58
N LEU A 61 -9.71 11.82 -0.24
CA LEU A 61 -10.03 13.02 0.53
C LEU A 61 -8.96 14.10 0.29
N ASP A 62 -7.68 13.77 0.40
CA ASP A 62 -6.57 14.68 0.12
C ASP A 62 -6.74 15.35 -1.25
N ARG A 63 -6.98 14.55 -2.29
CA ARG A 63 -7.17 15.06 -3.65
C ARG A 63 -8.40 15.96 -3.79
N MET A 64 -9.51 15.61 -3.14
CA MET A 64 -10.73 16.43 -3.19
C MET A 64 -10.53 17.80 -2.54
N PHE A 65 -9.71 17.89 -1.50
CA PHE A 65 -9.40 19.17 -0.87
C PHE A 65 -8.42 20.00 -1.72
N ILE A 66 -7.41 19.35 -2.29
CA ILE A 66 -6.41 20.04 -3.14
C ILE A 66 -7.05 20.60 -4.42
N THR A 67 -8.04 19.91 -5.02
CA THR A 67 -8.74 20.40 -6.22
C THR A 67 -9.55 21.68 -5.98
N LYS A 68 -9.87 22.01 -4.71
CA LYS A 68 -10.53 23.25 -4.33
C LYS A 68 -9.55 24.41 -4.10
N GLY A 69 -8.25 24.15 -4.21
CA GLY A 69 -7.19 25.15 -4.07
C GLY A 69 -7.16 26.14 -5.25
N PRO A 70 -6.46 27.27 -5.08
CA PRO A 70 -6.43 28.35 -6.06
C PRO A 70 -5.62 28.03 -7.33
N ASP A 71 -4.80 26.98 -7.34
CA ASP A 71 -3.93 26.62 -8.46
C ASP A 71 -4.12 25.14 -8.85
N GLU A 72 -4.47 24.92 -10.11
CA GLU A 72 -4.63 23.59 -10.70
C GLU A 72 -3.33 22.76 -10.71
N ASN A 73 -2.18 23.41 -10.63
CA ASN A 73 -0.88 22.72 -10.59
C ASN A 73 -0.65 21.95 -9.29
N PHE A 74 -1.27 22.34 -8.17
CA PHE A 74 -1.07 21.66 -6.89
C PHE A 74 -1.44 20.18 -6.93
N ILE A 75 -2.48 19.79 -7.66
CA ILE A 75 -2.84 18.39 -7.82
C ILE A 75 -1.77 17.61 -8.61
N SER A 76 -1.14 18.28 -9.57
CA SER A 76 -0.04 17.68 -10.33
C SER A 76 1.19 17.49 -9.45
N TYR A 77 1.55 18.48 -8.65
CA TYR A 77 2.67 18.41 -7.70
C TYR A 77 2.46 17.31 -6.66
N TYR A 78 1.25 17.24 -6.09
CA TYR A 78 0.87 16.16 -5.16
C TYR A 78 0.96 14.78 -5.82
N THR A 79 0.46 14.65 -7.05
CA THR A 79 0.45 13.38 -7.78
C THR A 79 1.86 12.91 -8.10
N ILE A 80 2.75 13.82 -8.55
CA ILE A 80 4.16 13.52 -8.83
C ILE A 80 4.86 13.08 -7.54
N ALA A 81 4.73 13.85 -6.47
CA ALA A 81 5.34 13.56 -5.19
C ALA A 81 4.88 12.20 -4.63
N SER A 82 3.58 11.96 -4.64
CA SER A 82 3.01 10.69 -4.16
C SER A 82 3.47 9.51 -5.00
N SER A 83 3.60 9.68 -6.32
CA SER A 83 4.04 8.61 -7.22
C SER A 83 5.50 8.24 -7.01
N ILE A 84 6.40 9.22 -6.83
CA ILE A 84 7.82 8.99 -6.54
C ILE A 84 7.96 8.19 -5.25
N VAL A 85 7.29 8.62 -4.19
CA VAL A 85 7.37 7.96 -2.89
C VAL A 85 6.73 6.57 -2.93
N MET A 86 5.62 6.41 -3.66
CA MET A 86 4.94 5.12 -3.82
C MET A 86 5.79 4.10 -4.59
N LEU A 87 6.55 4.52 -5.60
CA LEU A 87 7.48 3.63 -6.30
C LEU A 87 8.51 3.03 -5.32
N ILE A 88 9.12 3.86 -4.50
CA ILE A 88 10.12 3.43 -3.53
C ILE A 88 9.47 2.55 -2.45
N ALA A 89 8.34 2.99 -1.93
CA ALA A 89 7.57 2.23 -0.95
C ALA A 89 7.16 0.85 -1.48
N SER A 90 6.80 0.72 -2.75
CA SER A 90 6.41 -0.56 -3.37
C SER A 90 7.56 -1.56 -3.43
N VAL A 91 8.75 -1.10 -3.80
CA VAL A 91 9.96 -1.95 -3.84
C VAL A 91 10.31 -2.43 -2.44
N LEU A 92 10.34 -1.53 -1.46
CA LEU A 92 10.74 -1.86 -0.09
C LEU A 92 9.68 -2.69 0.65
N SER A 93 8.40 -2.45 0.41
CA SER A 93 7.32 -3.24 1.03
C SER A 93 7.28 -4.69 0.56
N GLY A 94 7.86 -5.00 -0.60
CA GLY A 94 7.99 -6.37 -1.09
C GLY A 94 8.68 -7.29 -0.07
N ALA A 95 9.78 -6.84 0.52
CA ALA A 95 10.52 -7.59 1.55
C ALA A 95 9.66 -7.86 2.81
N ILE A 96 8.88 -6.86 3.24
CA ILE A 96 7.95 -6.99 4.36
C ILE A 96 6.85 -8.00 4.05
N ASN A 97 6.26 -7.94 2.87
CA ASN A 97 5.17 -8.85 2.47
C ASN A 97 5.63 -10.32 2.43
N VAL A 98 6.87 -10.60 2.03
CA VAL A 98 7.44 -11.96 2.02
C VAL A 98 7.61 -12.51 3.45
N SER A 99 7.84 -11.67 4.45
CA SER A 99 8.01 -12.09 5.84
C SER A 99 6.69 -12.46 6.53
N ILE A 100 5.55 -11.92 6.09
CA ILE A 100 4.23 -12.10 6.71
C ILE A 100 3.85 -13.58 6.89
N PRO A 101 3.92 -14.46 5.86
CA PRO A 101 3.58 -15.87 6.03
C PRO A 101 4.49 -16.60 7.03
N ARG A 102 5.78 -16.25 7.07
CA ARG A 102 6.74 -16.84 8.02
C ARG A 102 6.46 -16.40 9.45
N LEU A 103 6.15 -15.14 9.67
CA LEU A 103 5.76 -14.62 10.98
C LEU A 103 4.47 -15.32 11.47
N GLY A 104 3.46 -15.47 10.60
CA GLY A 104 2.24 -16.19 10.89
C GLY A 104 2.49 -17.67 11.26
N TYR A 105 3.42 -18.34 10.56
CA TYR A 105 3.80 -19.70 10.85
C TYR A 105 4.43 -19.86 12.24
N TYR A 106 5.38 -19.01 12.61
CA TYR A 106 6.00 -19.04 13.95
C TYR A 106 4.97 -18.76 15.05
N LEU A 107 4.10 -17.78 14.82
CA LEU A 107 3.03 -17.46 15.76
C LEU A 107 2.06 -18.63 15.95
N GLY A 108 1.65 -19.30 14.87
CA GLY A 108 0.80 -20.49 14.92
C GLY A 108 1.44 -21.67 15.66
N LYS A 109 2.77 -21.79 15.59
CA LYS A 109 3.54 -22.78 16.36
C LYS A 109 3.85 -22.34 17.79
N LYS A 110 3.46 -21.15 18.21
CA LYS A 110 3.82 -20.53 19.51
C LYS A 110 5.34 -20.38 19.72
N ASP A 111 6.11 -20.34 18.62
CA ASP A 111 7.54 -20.08 18.62
C ASP A 111 7.78 -18.56 18.61
N TYR A 112 7.63 -17.97 19.79
CA TYR A 112 7.74 -16.51 19.96
C TYR A 112 9.17 -16.01 19.82
N GLU A 113 10.16 -16.85 20.02
CA GLU A 113 11.57 -16.49 19.86
C GLU A 113 11.89 -16.27 18.37
N SER A 114 11.59 -17.27 17.54
CA SER A 114 11.78 -17.15 16.08
C SER A 114 10.92 -16.03 15.49
N TYR A 115 9.69 -15.84 16.00
CA TYR A 115 8.84 -14.71 15.59
C TYR A 115 9.52 -13.35 15.87
N LYS A 116 10.00 -13.13 17.11
CA LYS A 116 10.68 -11.87 17.48
C LYS A 116 11.97 -11.65 16.69
N ASN A 117 12.76 -12.69 16.52
CA ASN A 117 14.01 -12.62 15.79
C ASN A 117 13.76 -12.22 14.32
N LEU A 118 12.81 -12.86 13.65
CA LEU A 118 12.45 -12.53 12.27
C LEU A 118 11.88 -11.11 12.16
N LEU A 119 10.99 -10.72 13.08
CA LEU A 119 10.42 -9.38 13.13
C LEU A 119 11.50 -8.31 13.30
N ASN A 120 12.40 -8.49 14.28
CA ASN A 120 13.46 -7.53 14.55
C ASN A 120 14.46 -7.41 13.41
N GLN A 121 14.90 -8.52 12.82
CA GLN A 121 15.80 -8.53 11.68
C GLN A 121 15.16 -7.88 10.45
N GLY A 122 13.90 -8.23 10.17
CA GLY A 122 13.14 -7.65 9.08
C GLY A 122 12.93 -6.14 9.25
N ALA A 123 12.55 -5.72 10.45
CA ALA A 123 12.38 -4.30 10.78
C ALA A 123 13.70 -3.52 10.68
N ALA A 124 14.80 -4.07 11.22
CA ALA A 124 16.11 -3.44 11.16
C ALA A 124 16.58 -3.24 9.71
N LEU A 125 16.47 -4.29 8.87
CA LEU A 125 16.80 -4.20 7.45
C LEU A 125 15.92 -3.19 6.72
N PHE A 126 14.62 -3.19 7.01
CA PHE A 126 13.69 -2.26 6.40
C PHE A 126 14.00 -0.80 6.75
N TYR A 127 14.27 -0.51 8.02
CA TYR A 127 14.66 0.84 8.44
C TYR A 127 16.02 1.24 7.91
N PHE A 128 16.96 0.31 7.82
CA PHE A 128 18.26 0.56 7.21
C PHE A 128 18.15 0.99 5.74
N LEU A 129 17.15 0.53 5.03
CA LEU A 129 16.90 0.91 3.63
C LEU A 129 16.03 2.17 3.53
N ILE A 130 14.94 2.26 4.29
CA ILE A 130 13.97 3.33 4.13
C ILE A 130 14.48 4.68 4.62
N ILE A 131 15.23 4.71 5.74
CA ILE A 131 15.70 5.96 6.33
C ILE A 131 16.67 6.70 5.40
N PRO A 132 17.77 6.07 4.91
CA PRO A 132 18.67 6.76 3.99
C PRO A 132 18.00 7.15 2.68
N THR A 133 17.12 6.29 2.16
CA THR A 133 16.38 6.58 0.92
C THR A 133 15.44 7.76 1.11
N SER A 134 14.71 7.82 2.21
CA SER A 134 13.82 8.96 2.52
C SER A 134 14.62 10.26 2.70
N ILE A 135 15.73 10.22 3.43
CA ILE A 135 16.61 11.40 3.60
C ILE A 135 17.18 11.84 2.25
N GLY A 136 17.63 10.89 1.42
CA GLY A 136 18.12 11.18 0.08
C GLY A 136 17.07 11.91 -0.77
N ILE A 137 15.81 11.46 -0.76
CA ILE A 137 14.73 12.12 -1.48
C ILE A 137 14.37 13.47 -0.85
N MET A 138 14.40 13.59 0.48
CA MET A 138 14.17 14.87 1.14
C MET A 138 15.16 15.94 0.66
N VAL A 139 16.42 15.58 0.48
CA VAL A 139 17.46 16.51 0.02
C VAL A 139 17.40 16.72 -1.49
N LEU A 140 17.11 15.67 -2.25
CA LEU A 140 17.13 15.67 -3.72
C LEU A 140 15.73 15.77 -4.33
N GLY A 141 14.72 16.24 -3.60
CA GLY A 141 13.32 16.26 -4.02
C GLY A 141 13.10 16.95 -5.36
N ASN A 142 13.76 18.09 -5.59
CA ASN A 142 13.68 18.83 -6.86
C ASN A 142 14.22 17.99 -8.02
N TYR A 143 15.37 17.37 -7.86
CA TYR A 143 15.95 16.50 -8.88
C TYR A 143 15.08 15.25 -9.13
N ALA A 144 14.54 14.66 -8.06
CA ALA A 144 13.63 13.52 -8.18
C ALA A 144 12.36 13.88 -8.96
N ALA A 145 11.78 15.05 -8.71
CA ALA A 145 10.61 15.54 -9.43
C ALA A 145 10.91 15.77 -10.92
N VAL A 146 12.04 16.40 -11.24
CA VAL A 146 12.45 16.66 -12.63
C VAL A 146 12.73 15.35 -13.37
N ILE A 147 13.47 14.40 -12.76
CA ILE A 147 13.77 13.10 -13.37
C ILE A 147 12.51 12.30 -13.62
N TYR A 148 11.55 12.35 -12.68
CA TYR A 148 10.30 11.61 -12.79
C TYR A 148 9.34 12.19 -13.83
N SER A 149 9.30 13.52 -13.97
CA SER A 149 8.35 14.21 -14.84
C SER A 149 9.02 15.11 -15.88
N SER A 150 9.36 16.34 -15.53
CA SER A 150 10.08 17.30 -16.36
C SER A 150 10.44 18.56 -15.56
N GLU A 151 11.28 19.44 -16.12
CA GLU A 151 11.67 20.72 -15.49
C GLU A 151 10.48 21.63 -15.15
N LYS A 152 9.37 21.51 -15.89
CA LYS A 152 8.12 22.26 -15.63
C LYS A 152 7.60 22.01 -14.21
N TYR A 153 7.90 20.86 -13.62
CA TYR A 153 7.38 20.43 -12.31
C TYR A 153 8.45 20.49 -11.20
N LEU A 154 9.44 21.37 -11.35
CA LEU A 154 10.51 21.55 -10.34
C LEU A 154 9.93 21.84 -8.96
N GLU A 155 8.86 22.62 -8.86
CA GLU A 155 8.19 22.97 -7.60
C GLU A 155 7.56 21.77 -6.89
N ALA A 156 7.26 20.69 -7.60
CA ALA A 156 6.82 19.43 -6.99
C ALA A 156 7.89 18.83 -6.08
N GLY A 157 9.15 19.27 -6.19
CA GLY A 157 10.25 18.81 -5.36
C GLY A 157 10.07 19.12 -3.88
N ILE A 158 9.51 20.28 -3.54
CA ILE A 158 9.20 20.63 -2.15
C ILE A 158 8.18 19.66 -1.57
N VAL A 159 7.11 19.40 -2.33
CA VAL A 159 6.07 18.45 -1.93
C VAL A 159 6.65 17.03 -1.80
N THR A 160 7.54 16.65 -2.73
CA THR A 160 8.25 15.36 -2.72
C THR A 160 9.09 15.19 -1.46
N SER A 161 9.79 16.24 -1.01
CA SER A 161 10.57 16.23 0.22
C SER A 161 9.70 16.00 1.46
N VAL A 162 8.54 16.64 1.54
CA VAL A 162 7.57 16.43 2.63
C VAL A 162 7.01 15.00 2.61
N PHE A 163 6.69 14.48 1.43
CA PHE A 163 6.22 13.09 1.29
C PHE A 163 7.29 12.07 1.66
N ALA A 164 8.56 12.36 1.37
CA ALA A 164 9.68 11.52 1.77
C ALA A 164 9.83 11.44 3.29
N PHE A 165 9.62 12.55 4.01
CA PHE A 165 9.56 12.52 5.48
C PHE A 165 8.40 11.65 6.00
N ARG A 166 7.21 11.82 5.44
CA ARG A 166 6.04 10.98 5.75
C ARG A 166 6.31 9.48 5.55
N THR A 167 7.18 9.12 4.61
CA THR A 167 7.50 7.70 4.32
C THR A 167 8.18 7.01 5.50
N ILE A 168 8.95 7.74 6.31
CA ILE A 168 9.55 7.19 7.55
C ILE A 168 8.46 6.81 8.55
N ILE A 169 7.43 7.66 8.70
CA ILE A 169 6.29 7.38 9.58
C ILE A 169 5.47 6.21 9.03
N TRP A 170 5.24 6.17 7.72
CA TRP A 170 4.56 5.06 7.06
C TRP A 170 5.29 3.72 7.26
N ALA A 171 6.61 3.72 7.35
CA ALA A 171 7.38 2.52 7.63
C ALA A 171 7.07 1.92 9.01
N ILE A 172 6.86 2.77 10.01
CA ILE A 172 6.41 2.35 11.36
C ILE A 172 5.02 1.73 11.27
N GLU A 173 4.10 2.41 10.59
CA GLU A 173 2.74 1.92 10.38
C GLU A 173 2.71 0.55 9.67
N LEU A 174 3.53 0.37 8.64
CA LEU A 174 3.60 -0.88 7.88
C LEU A 174 4.02 -2.06 8.76
N ILE A 175 5.04 -1.88 9.60
CA ILE A 175 5.53 -2.93 10.51
C ILE A 175 4.50 -3.20 11.61
N LEU A 176 4.03 -2.17 12.31
CA LEU A 176 3.06 -2.33 13.38
C LEU A 176 1.73 -2.88 12.86
N GLY A 177 1.23 -2.33 11.77
CA GLY A 177 -0.05 -2.73 11.19
C GLY A 177 -0.02 -4.14 10.63
N LYS A 178 0.90 -4.44 9.71
CA LYS A 178 0.89 -5.73 8.99
C LYS A 178 1.58 -6.86 9.76
N GLN A 179 2.75 -6.58 10.37
CA GLN A 179 3.55 -7.65 10.99
C GLN A 179 3.20 -7.91 12.45
N ILE A 180 2.53 -6.98 13.12
CA ILE A 180 2.14 -7.15 14.52
C ILE A 180 0.62 -7.25 14.63
N ILE A 181 -0.12 -6.18 14.32
CA ILE A 181 -1.56 -6.14 14.60
C ILE A 181 -2.33 -7.15 13.73
N PHE A 182 -2.08 -7.15 12.42
CA PHE A 182 -2.78 -8.02 11.48
C PHE A 182 -2.48 -9.51 11.72
N ILE A 183 -1.21 -9.90 11.87
CA ILE A 183 -0.82 -11.30 12.06
C ILE A 183 -1.36 -11.87 13.38
N ASN A 184 -1.56 -11.03 14.40
CA ASN A 184 -2.16 -11.44 15.67
C ASN A 184 -3.71 -11.48 15.63
N GLY A 185 -4.34 -11.37 14.46
CA GLY A 185 -5.80 -11.47 14.31
C GLY A 185 -6.56 -10.25 14.84
N HIS A 186 -5.91 -9.09 14.90
CA HIS A 186 -6.52 -7.84 15.36
C HIS A 186 -6.86 -6.89 14.21
N GLU A 187 -7.24 -7.43 13.06
CA GLU A 187 -7.60 -6.67 11.85
C GLU A 187 -8.73 -5.66 12.08
N ASN A 188 -9.69 -5.98 12.95
CA ASN A 188 -10.76 -5.05 13.30
C ASN A 188 -10.24 -3.78 14.00
N ARG A 189 -9.23 -3.92 14.86
CA ARG A 189 -8.58 -2.77 15.51
C ARG A 189 -7.79 -1.94 14.50
N LEU A 190 -7.08 -2.59 13.61
CA LEU A 190 -6.34 -1.93 12.54
C LEU A 190 -7.29 -1.14 11.63
N THR A 191 -8.42 -1.73 11.24
CA THR A 191 -9.46 -1.06 10.46
C THR A 191 -10.01 0.16 11.19
N ALA A 192 -10.29 0.04 12.50
CA ALA A 192 -10.77 1.16 13.31
C ALA A 192 -9.74 2.31 13.35
N PHE A 193 -8.44 2.03 13.51
CA PHE A 193 -7.40 3.05 13.47
C PHE A 193 -7.32 3.76 12.12
N TYR A 194 -7.47 3.04 11.01
CA TYR A 194 -7.50 3.67 9.69
C TYR A 194 -8.72 4.58 9.52
N PHE A 195 -9.90 4.17 9.96
CA PHE A 195 -11.09 5.03 9.88
C PHE A 195 -11.01 6.25 10.80
N LEU A 196 -10.49 6.10 12.03
CA LEU A 196 -10.26 7.22 12.93
C LEU A 196 -9.26 8.23 12.35
N GLY A 197 -8.15 7.73 11.80
CA GLY A 197 -7.18 8.57 11.11
C GLY A 197 -7.78 9.27 9.89
N GLY A 198 -8.55 8.55 9.06
CA GLY A 198 -9.22 9.13 7.90
C GLY A 198 -10.28 10.18 8.25
N GLY A 199 -10.95 10.02 9.41
CA GLY A 199 -11.90 11.00 9.92
C GLY A 199 -11.24 12.24 10.51
N ALA A 200 -9.97 12.16 10.90
CA ALA A 200 -9.18 13.27 11.41
C ALA A 200 -8.47 14.08 10.28
N ASN A 201 -8.45 13.57 9.08
CA ASN A 201 -7.86 14.19 7.89
C ASN A 201 -8.83 15.15 7.23
#